data_ebd31c9ee6e0945302afcabfbb85e1b0
#
_entry.id   ebd31c9ee6e0945302afcabfbb85e1b0
#
_cell.length_a   1.000
_cell.length_b   1.000
_cell.length_c   1.000
_cell.angle_alpha   90.00
_cell.angle_beta   90.00
_cell.angle_gamma   90.00
#
_symmetry.space_group_name_H-M   'P 1'
#
loop_
_entity.id
_entity.type
_entity.pdbx_description
1 polymer ?
#
loop_
_entity_poly.entity_id
_entity_poly.type
_entity_poly.pdbx_seq_one_letter_code
_entity_poly.pdbx_strand_id
1 'polypeptide(L)'
;MKKMNYMYKLWGTALAVLFSVSVSSQIPFTKVETKNMMRKVADWQIAHPNTGHEHDDVSWTHAVLYAGMADWAELSEKEDGYDFYYRWLLRIGSRNQYQLGSWMYHADFIAVAQVYLDLYNKYGQE
;
A
#
# COMPACT_ATOMS: atom_id res chain seq x y z
N MET A 1 2.60 63.57 17.54
CA MET A 1 3.34 62.43 16.92
C MET A 1 3.02 61.01 17.49
N LYS A 2 1.90 60.78 18.16
CA LYS A 2 1.56 59.42 18.73
C LYS A 2 0.52 58.60 17.93
N LYS A 3 -0.17 59.20 16.94
CA LYS A 3 -1.23 58.53 16.17
C LYS A 3 -0.73 57.69 14.97
N MET A 4 0.50 57.91 14.52
CA MET A 4 1.01 57.23 13.31
C MET A 4 1.47 55.79 13.60
N ASN A 5 1.88 55.48 14.84
CA ASN A 5 2.40 54.16 15.21
C ASN A 5 1.32 53.08 15.35
N TYR A 6 0.05 53.40 15.50
CA TYR A 6 -1.04 52.44 15.60
C TYR A 6 -1.49 51.89 14.25
N MET A 7 -1.40 52.72 13.20
CA MET A 7 -1.82 52.32 11.86
C MET A 7 -0.90 51.22 11.29
N TYR A 8 0.40 51.30 11.48
CA TYR A 8 1.35 50.30 10.97
C TYR A 8 1.23 48.97 11.73
N LYS A 9 0.86 48.96 13.03
CA LYS A 9 0.60 47.73 13.81
C LYS A 9 -0.66 47.03 13.34
N LEU A 10 -1.71 47.74 12.99
CA LEU A 10 -2.95 47.19 12.47
C LEU A 10 -2.77 46.60 11.05
N TRP A 11 -1.96 47.21 10.21
CA TRP A 11 -1.68 46.69 8.85
C TRP A 11 -0.76 45.47 8.90
N GLY A 12 0.20 45.44 9.80
CA GLY A 12 1.09 44.27 9.98
C GLY A 12 0.36 43.02 10.47
N THR A 13 -0.58 43.16 11.37
CA THR A 13 -1.43 42.08 11.86
C THR A 13 -2.45 41.60 10.82
N ALA A 14 -3.03 42.50 10.05
CA ALA A 14 -3.94 42.15 8.96
C ALA A 14 -3.23 41.38 7.82
N LEU A 15 -1.98 41.73 7.51
CA LEU A 15 -1.18 41.02 6.50
C LEU A 15 -0.77 39.62 6.97
N ALA A 16 -0.44 39.46 8.27
CA ALA A 16 -0.06 38.17 8.84
C ALA A 16 -1.25 37.18 8.90
N VAL A 17 -2.47 37.67 9.11
CA VAL A 17 -3.68 36.85 9.09
C VAL A 17 -4.05 36.39 7.68
N LEU A 18 -3.80 37.21 6.65
CA LEU A 18 -4.05 36.83 5.26
C LEU A 18 -3.06 35.76 4.73
N PHE A 19 -1.84 35.67 5.28
CA PHE A 19 -0.88 34.66 4.89
C PHE A 19 -1.11 33.28 5.56
N SER A 20 -1.85 33.22 6.65
CA SER A 20 -2.12 31.96 7.37
C SER A 20 -3.28 31.13 6.81
N VAL A 21 -4.02 31.63 5.80
CA VAL A 21 -5.16 30.91 5.20
C VAL A 21 -4.78 30.13 3.94
N SER A 22 -3.52 30.19 3.51
CA SER A 22 -3.09 29.56 2.24
C SER A 22 -2.42 28.19 2.41
N VAL A 23 -2.59 27.51 3.53
CA VAL A 23 -2.01 26.17 3.70
C VAL A 23 -3.13 25.15 3.81
N SER A 24 -3.18 24.35 2.79
CA SER A 24 -3.85 23.05 2.73
C SER A 24 -5.20 23.03 2.02
N SER A 25 -5.17 23.15 0.72
CA SER A 25 -6.10 22.34 -0.07
C SER A 25 -5.34 21.13 -0.62
N GLN A 26 -4.91 20.23 0.25
CA GLN A 26 -4.77 18.85 -0.17
C GLN A 26 -6.20 18.41 -0.48
N ILE A 27 -6.51 18.27 -1.76
CA ILE A 27 -7.75 17.64 -2.18
C ILE A 27 -7.64 16.21 -1.62
N PRO A 28 -8.43 15.84 -0.59
CA PRO A 28 -8.37 14.49 -0.09
C PRO A 28 -8.77 13.56 -1.23
N PHE A 29 -7.94 12.58 -1.56
CA PHE A 29 -8.31 11.55 -2.53
C PHE A 29 -9.65 10.94 -2.10
N THR A 30 -10.57 10.87 -3.03
CA THR A 30 -11.83 10.17 -2.79
C THR A 30 -11.56 8.66 -2.66
N LYS A 31 -12.46 7.95 -2.00
CA LYS A 31 -12.39 6.47 -1.92
C LYS A 31 -12.24 5.84 -3.31
N VAL A 32 -12.94 6.37 -4.31
CA VAL A 32 -12.91 5.89 -5.70
C VAL A 32 -11.54 6.11 -6.34
N GLU A 33 -10.96 7.30 -6.17
CA GLU A 33 -9.63 7.61 -6.71
C GLU A 33 -8.55 6.77 -6.06
N THR A 34 -8.61 6.60 -4.74
CA THR A 34 -7.68 5.75 -4.00
C THR A 34 -7.78 4.30 -4.51
N LYS A 35 -8.99 3.74 -4.62
CA LYS A 35 -9.21 2.39 -5.13
C LYS A 35 -8.69 2.22 -6.56
N ASN A 36 -8.95 3.19 -7.44
CA ASN A 36 -8.44 3.16 -8.81
C ASN A 36 -6.91 3.20 -8.86
N MET A 37 -6.27 3.95 -7.96
CA MET A 37 -4.81 3.97 -7.86
C MET A 37 -4.26 2.63 -7.36
N MET A 38 -4.85 2.06 -6.32
CA MET A 38 -4.47 0.73 -5.80
C MET A 38 -4.57 -0.34 -6.90
N ARG A 39 -5.66 -0.33 -7.68
CA ARG A 39 -5.82 -1.24 -8.83
C ARG A 39 -4.70 -1.08 -9.86
N LYS A 40 -4.41 0.16 -10.26
CA LYS A 40 -3.31 0.43 -11.22
C LYS A 40 -1.97 -0.08 -10.73
N VAL A 41 -1.67 0.11 -9.44
CA VAL A 41 -0.40 -0.38 -8.84
C VAL A 41 -0.38 -1.90 -8.83
N ALA A 42 -1.47 -2.56 -8.41
CA ALA A 42 -1.56 -4.01 -8.39
C ALA A 42 -1.43 -4.62 -9.79
N ASP A 43 -2.15 -4.08 -10.76
CA ASP A 43 -2.09 -4.54 -12.16
C ASP A 43 -0.70 -4.34 -12.76
N TRP A 44 -0.07 -3.19 -12.49
CA TRP A 44 1.29 -2.91 -12.91
C TRP A 44 2.28 -3.92 -12.32
N GLN A 45 2.17 -4.22 -11.02
CA GLN A 45 3.05 -5.17 -10.35
C GLN A 45 2.93 -6.59 -10.93
N ILE A 46 1.71 -7.01 -11.30
CA ILE A 46 1.49 -8.31 -11.93
C ILE A 46 2.06 -8.35 -13.36
N ALA A 47 1.90 -7.25 -14.11
CA ALA A 47 2.42 -7.13 -15.46
C ALA A 47 3.95 -7.01 -15.53
N HIS A 48 4.58 -6.58 -14.44
CA HIS A 48 6.03 -6.39 -14.33
C HIS A 48 6.57 -7.23 -13.16
N PRO A 49 6.49 -8.57 -13.25
CA PRO A 49 7.06 -9.43 -12.23
C PRO A 49 8.55 -9.14 -12.11
N ASN A 50 9.05 -9.13 -10.88
CA ASN A 50 10.47 -8.99 -10.65
C ASN A 50 11.19 -10.20 -11.28
N THR A 51 11.83 -9.99 -12.41
CA THR A 51 12.68 -10.96 -13.07
C THR A 51 14.15 -10.76 -12.72
N GLY A 52 14.44 -9.74 -11.90
CA GLY A 52 15.78 -9.45 -11.40
C GLY A 52 16.21 -10.48 -10.35
N HIS A 53 17.45 -10.84 -10.36
CA HIS A 53 18.04 -11.87 -9.51
C HIS A 53 18.36 -11.39 -8.08
N GLU A 54 17.86 -10.22 -7.67
CA GLU A 54 18.23 -9.62 -6.39
C GLU A 54 17.53 -10.26 -5.19
N HIS A 55 16.32 -10.77 -5.37
CA HIS A 55 15.53 -11.34 -4.28
C HIS A 55 14.72 -12.55 -4.75
N ASP A 56 14.77 -13.61 -3.97
CA ASP A 56 13.93 -14.79 -4.18
C ASP A 56 12.45 -14.47 -3.95
N ASP A 57 11.57 -15.22 -4.61
CA ASP A 57 10.10 -15.10 -4.46
C ASP A 57 9.63 -15.17 -3.00
N VAL A 58 10.32 -15.91 -2.16
CA VAL A 58 9.99 -16.11 -0.74
C VAL A 58 10.73 -15.17 0.21
N SER A 59 11.49 -14.21 -0.33
CA SER A 59 12.19 -13.21 0.48
C SER A 59 11.21 -12.24 1.15
N TRP A 60 11.64 -11.60 2.23
CA TRP A 60 10.82 -10.63 2.96
C TRP A 60 10.33 -9.48 2.08
N THR A 61 11.12 -9.03 1.11
CA THR A 61 10.75 -7.95 0.18
C THR A 61 9.52 -8.32 -0.65
N HIS A 62 9.47 -9.55 -1.16
CA HIS A 62 8.30 -10.07 -1.85
C HIS A 62 7.16 -10.40 -0.89
N ALA A 63 7.45 -10.88 0.32
CA ALA A 63 6.43 -11.16 1.32
C ALA A 63 5.62 -9.92 1.69
N VAL A 64 6.28 -8.75 1.82
CA VAL A 64 5.60 -7.46 2.07
C VAL A 64 4.71 -7.07 0.88
N LEU A 65 5.19 -7.26 -0.35
CA LEU A 65 4.38 -7.04 -1.54
C LEU A 65 3.16 -7.97 -1.55
N TYR A 66 3.35 -9.26 -1.27
CA TYR A 66 2.25 -10.23 -1.29
C TYR A 66 1.22 -9.97 -0.20
N ALA A 67 1.63 -9.50 0.98
CA ALA A 67 0.71 -9.08 2.03
C ALA A 67 -0.17 -7.91 1.56
N GLY A 68 0.42 -6.87 0.98
CA GLY A 68 -0.36 -5.76 0.41
C GLY A 68 -1.26 -6.20 -0.76
N MET A 69 -0.82 -7.19 -1.55
CA MET A 69 -1.64 -7.76 -2.63
C MET A 69 -2.78 -8.64 -2.09
N ALA A 70 -2.62 -9.28 -0.92
CA ALA A 70 -3.67 -10.03 -0.26
C ALA A 70 -4.78 -9.11 0.26
N ASP A 71 -4.41 -8.01 0.92
CA ASP A 71 -5.35 -6.97 1.36
C ASP A 71 -6.12 -6.37 0.17
N TRP A 72 -5.41 -6.10 -0.94
CA TRP A 72 -6.04 -5.64 -2.16
C TRP A 72 -6.97 -6.69 -2.77
N ALA A 73 -6.58 -7.95 -2.75
CA ALA A 73 -7.39 -9.07 -3.26
C ALA A 73 -8.69 -9.20 -2.49
N GLU A 74 -8.64 -9.10 -1.15
CA GLU A 74 -9.83 -9.13 -0.30
C GLU A 74 -10.79 -7.99 -0.62
N LEU A 75 -10.28 -6.77 -0.72
CA LEU A 75 -11.08 -5.59 -1.05
C LEU A 75 -11.71 -5.73 -2.44
N SER A 76 -10.95 -6.17 -3.44
CA SER A 76 -11.40 -6.31 -4.82
C SER A 76 -12.46 -7.40 -4.96
N GLU A 77 -12.28 -8.53 -4.29
CA GLU A 77 -13.28 -9.61 -4.29
C GLU A 77 -14.57 -9.17 -3.59
N LYS A 78 -14.47 -8.55 -2.42
CA LYS A 78 -15.62 -8.12 -1.62
C LYS A 78 -16.46 -7.04 -2.31
N GLU A 79 -15.83 -6.08 -2.97
CA GLU A 79 -16.53 -4.94 -3.58
C GLU A 79 -16.92 -5.20 -5.05
N ASP A 80 -16.11 -5.94 -5.80
CA ASP A 80 -16.25 -6.10 -7.26
C ASP A 80 -16.48 -7.56 -7.68
N GLY A 81 -16.40 -8.52 -6.75
CA GLY A 81 -16.46 -9.96 -7.06
C GLY A 81 -15.27 -10.47 -7.87
N TYR A 82 -14.14 -9.77 -7.80
CA TYR A 82 -13.00 -10.02 -8.66
C TYR A 82 -11.90 -10.77 -7.92
N ASP A 83 -11.73 -12.06 -8.19
CA ASP A 83 -10.81 -12.98 -7.51
C ASP A 83 -9.43 -13.14 -8.17
N PHE A 84 -9.15 -12.39 -9.23
CA PHE A 84 -7.91 -12.50 -10.03
C PHE A 84 -6.65 -12.36 -9.20
N TYR A 85 -6.63 -11.43 -8.24
CA TYR A 85 -5.45 -11.18 -7.39
C TYR A 85 -5.18 -12.33 -6.43
N TYR A 86 -6.23 -12.95 -5.88
CA TYR A 86 -6.10 -14.18 -5.10
C TYR A 86 -5.55 -15.33 -5.94
N ARG A 87 -6.04 -15.51 -7.16
CA ARG A 87 -5.51 -16.53 -8.08
C ARG A 87 -4.04 -16.28 -8.43
N TRP A 88 -3.63 -15.02 -8.50
CA TRP A 88 -2.23 -14.68 -8.68
C TRP A 88 -1.38 -15.10 -7.49
N LEU A 89 -1.82 -14.81 -6.24
CA LEU A 89 -1.15 -15.23 -5.01
C LEU A 89 -1.09 -16.76 -4.87
N LEU A 90 -2.17 -17.46 -5.19
CA LEU A 90 -2.18 -18.93 -5.21
C LEU A 90 -1.14 -19.50 -6.18
N ARG A 91 -0.96 -18.91 -7.36
CA ARG A 91 0.10 -19.31 -8.30
C ARG A 91 1.49 -19.09 -7.73
N ILE A 92 1.71 -18.00 -6.99
CA ILE A 92 2.97 -17.76 -6.29
C ILE A 92 3.22 -18.86 -5.25
N GLY A 93 2.26 -19.10 -4.39
CA GLY A 93 2.36 -20.15 -3.37
C GLY A 93 2.62 -21.53 -3.98
N SER A 94 1.84 -21.92 -4.98
CA SER A 94 1.97 -23.21 -5.69
C SER A 94 3.34 -23.35 -6.38
N ARG A 95 3.81 -22.30 -7.07
CA ARG A 95 5.13 -22.30 -7.72
C ARG A 95 6.26 -22.56 -6.73
N ASN A 96 6.15 -22.01 -5.53
CA ASN A 96 7.12 -22.17 -4.45
C ASN A 96 6.78 -23.34 -3.52
N GLN A 97 5.78 -24.17 -3.86
CA GLN A 97 5.34 -25.32 -3.05
C GLN A 97 5.00 -24.92 -1.61
N TYR A 98 4.59 -23.68 -1.40
CA TYR A 98 4.34 -23.07 -0.08
C TYR A 98 5.52 -23.19 0.89
N GLN A 99 6.74 -23.29 0.35
CA GLN A 99 7.95 -23.36 1.14
C GLN A 99 8.34 -21.97 1.65
N LEU A 100 8.90 -21.95 2.85
CA LEU A 100 9.54 -20.77 3.44
C LEU A 100 10.97 -20.64 2.90
N GLY A 101 11.62 -19.52 3.17
CA GLY A 101 13.04 -19.36 2.88
C GLY A 101 13.91 -20.34 3.66
N SER A 102 15.16 -20.48 3.25
CA SER A 102 16.06 -21.55 3.70
C SER A 102 16.43 -21.50 5.19
N TRP A 103 16.25 -20.36 5.86
CA TRP A 103 16.59 -20.16 7.27
C TRP A 103 15.32 -19.99 8.12
N MET A 104 14.83 -21.11 8.61
CA MET A 104 13.55 -21.20 9.32
C MET A 104 13.44 -20.30 10.57
N TYR A 105 14.54 -19.93 11.19
CA TYR A 105 14.56 -19.08 12.39
C TYR A 105 14.91 -17.61 12.10
N HIS A 106 14.88 -17.19 10.83
CA HIS A 106 15.15 -15.82 10.44
C HIS A 106 13.86 -15.15 9.96
N ALA A 107 13.54 -13.99 10.52
CA ALA A 107 12.28 -13.29 10.23
C ALA A 107 12.07 -13.05 8.72
N ASP A 108 13.11 -12.69 8.00
CA ASP A 108 13.04 -12.39 6.57
C ASP A 108 12.62 -13.62 5.73
N PHE A 109 12.94 -14.83 6.20
CA PHE A 109 12.65 -16.09 5.51
C PHE A 109 11.29 -16.69 5.88
N ILE A 110 10.70 -16.25 7.01
CA ILE A 110 9.37 -16.70 7.43
C ILE A 110 8.28 -15.67 7.12
N ALA A 111 8.64 -14.47 6.68
CA ALA A 111 7.68 -13.40 6.43
C ALA A 111 6.58 -13.80 5.43
N VAL A 112 6.92 -14.61 4.42
CA VAL A 112 5.97 -15.09 3.41
C VAL A 112 4.89 -16.02 4.00
N ALA A 113 5.14 -16.62 5.18
CA ALA A 113 4.19 -17.49 5.84
C ALA A 113 2.87 -16.80 6.17
N GLN A 114 2.88 -15.48 6.42
CA GLN A 114 1.66 -14.70 6.66
C GLN A 114 0.69 -14.87 5.48
N VAL A 115 1.17 -14.66 4.27
CA VAL A 115 0.33 -14.76 3.07
C VAL A 115 -0.13 -16.19 2.82
N TYR A 116 0.72 -17.18 3.08
CA TYR A 116 0.32 -18.58 2.95
C TYR A 116 -0.77 -18.97 3.94
N LEU A 117 -0.71 -18.44 5.17
CA LEU A 117 -1.77 -18.63 6.17
C LEU A 117 -3.07 -17.94 5.76
N ASP A 118 -3.00 -16.73 5.19
CA ASP A 118 -4.18 -16.02 4.70
C ASP A 118 -4.87 -16.80 3.56
N LEU A 119 -4.08 -17.34 2.63
CA LEU A 119 -4.58 -18.20 1.56
C LEU A 119 -5.17 -19.51 2.09
N TYR A 120 -4.52 -20.14 3.06
CA TYR A 120 -5.02 -21.35 3.73
C TYR A 120 -6.35 -21.09 4.46
N ASN A 121 -6.42 -20.00 5.23
CA ASN A 121 -7.64 -19.63 5.95
C ASN A 121 -8.82 -19.37 4.99
N LYS A 122 -8.53 -18.83 3.82
CA LYS A 122 -9.56 -18.54 2.82
C LYS A 122 -10.00 -19.77 2.03
N TYR A 123 -9.08 -20.60 1.61
CA TYR A 123 -9.35 -21.68 0.66
C TYR A 123 -9.29 -23.08 1.29
N GLY A 124 -8.83 -23.19 2.55
CA GLY A 124 -8.80 -24.45 3.28
C GLY A 124 -8.02 -25.53 2.52
N GLN A 125 -6.83 -25.24 2.04
CA GLN A 125 -6.05 -26.24 1.29
C GLN A 125 -5.68 -27.38 2.22
N GLU A 126 -6.25 -28.54 1.96
CA GLU A 126 -5.87 -29.83 2.53
C GLU A 126 -4.54 -30.33 1.94
#